data_e027af026201fa0524203a843813a897
#
_entry.id   e027af026201fa0524203a843813a897
#
_cell.length_a   1.000
_cell.length_b   1.000
_cell.length_c   1.000
_cell.angle_alpha   90.00
_cell.angle_beta   90.00
_cell.angle_gamma   90.00
#
_symmetry.space_group_name_H-M   'P 1'
#
loop_
_entity.id
_entity.type
_entity.pdbx_description
1 polymer ?
#
loop_
_entity_poly.entity_id
_entity_poly.type
_entity_poly.pdbx_seq_one_letter_code
_entity_poly.pdbx_strand_id
1 'polypeptide(L)'
;MIMDFVVAIVDRARAEDMLEVYRGHGLPIVLTMLGNGTATSEHLSLYGLEATEKALVASVACGDMTRQLIKSAKRRLFIDIPGNGIMLAVPIKSVGGGRTLAFLTGNSAPDGAVPELSFEHELIMVIINEGHTDTVMDAARSAGAAGGTVLHAKGTGAKQAERFLGVSIAEEKELIIIVSKASEKAAIMKAIAENCGPGTPSGAISFSLPISAVAGLRVLEDD
;
A
#
# COMPACT_ATOMS: atom_id res chain seq x y z
N MET A 1 21.15 6.62 7.33
CA MET A 1 19.74 6.94 7.71
C MET A 1 18.83 6.35 6.67
N ILE A 2 17.88 5.50 7.07
CA ILE A 2 16.88 4.91 6.17
C ILE A 2 15.82 5.97 5.90
N MET A 3 15.39 6.08 4.65
CA MET A 3 14.20 6.81 4.26
C MET A 3 13.09 5.83 3.97
N ASP A 4 11.90 6.10 4.48
CA ASP A 4 10.71 5.30 4.24
C ASP A 4 9.65 6.11 3.52
N PHE A 5 8.96 5.49 2.59
CA PHE A 5 7.66 5.96 2.12
C PHE A 5 6.62 5.44 3.09
N VAL A 6 6.11 6.34 3.93
CA VAL A 6 5.17 6.00 4.99
C VAL A 6 3.75 6.23 4.49
N VAL A 7 2.94 5.19 4.54
CA VAL A 7 1.57 5.16 4.03
C VAL A 7 0.61 4.81 5.16
N ALA A 8 -0.44 5.59 5.32
CA ALA A 8 -1.58 5.27 6.18
C ALA A 8 -2.84 5.12 5.32
N ILE A 9 -3.58 4.03 5.52
CA ILE A 9 -4.86 3.75 4.89
C ILE A 9 -5.90 3.79 6.00
N VAL A 10 -6.83 4.73 5.93
CA VAL A 10 -7.88 4.96 6.92
C VAL A 10 -9.23 5.12 6.26
N ASP A 11 -10.31 5.10 7.02
CA ASP A 11 -11.62 5.51 6.51
C ASP A 11 -11.58 6.97 6.07
N ARG A 12 -12.28 7.31 4.98
CA ARG A 12 -12.30 8.66 4.42
C ARG A 12 -12.65 9.72 5.46
N ALA A 13 -13.58 9.41 6.37
CA ALA A 13 -13.96 10.31 7.46
C ALA A 13 -12.82 10.66 8.42
N ARG A 14 -11.78 9.82 8.50
CA ARG A 14 -10.61 10.01 9.36
C ARG A 14 -9.39 10.58 8.64
N ALA A 15 -9.53 10.92 7.36
CA ALA A 15 -8.42 11.41 6.53
C ALA A 15 -7.82 12.70 7.09
N GLU A 16 -8.64 13.66 7.52
CA GLU A 16 -8.14 14.94 8.04
C GLU A 16 -7.38 14.76 9.37
N ASP A 17 -7.88 13.91 10.26
CA ASP A 17 -7.17 13.59 11.50
C ASP A 17 -5.79 12.98 11.23
N MET A 18 -5.69 12.10 10.21
CA MET A 18 -4.41 11.54 9.79
C MET A 18 -3.51 12.59 9.15
N LEU A 19 -4.06 13.48 8.32
CA LEU A 19 -3.32 14.61 7.75
C LEU A 19 -2.73 15.51 8.83
N GLU A 20 -3.47 15.78 9.91
CA GLU A 20 -2.95 16.54 11.06
C GLU A 20 -1.77 15.84 11.73
N VAL A 21 -1.81 14.51 11.85
CA VAL A 21 -0.66 13.75 12.36
C VAL A 21 0.57 13.96 11.48
N TYR A 22 0.43 13.87 10.15
CA TYR A 22 1.54 14.07 9.23
C TYR A 22 2.07 15.52 9.24
N ARG A 23 1.19 16.51 9.18
CA ARG A 23 1.55 17.95 9.23
C ARG A 23 2.25 18.32 10.53
N GLY A 24 1.79 17.76 11.66
CA GLY A 24 2.39 18.02 12.97
C GLY A 24 3.84 17.55 13.12
N HIS A 25 4.34 16.72 12.19
CA HIS A 25 5.73 16.25 12.15
C HIS A 25 6.60 17.01 11.14
N GLY A 26 6.05 18.04 10.46
CA GLY A 26 6.83 18.88 9.53
C GLY A 26 7.37 18.12 8.31
N LEU A 27 6.65 17.10 7.84
CA LEU A 27 7.08 16.32 6.69
C LEU A 27 7.09 17.15 5.40
N PRO A 28 8.08 16.94 4.50
CA PRO A 28 8.32 17.81 3.36
C PRO A 28 7.22 17.74 2.28
N ILE A 29 6.54 16.64 2.20
CA ILE A 29 5.43 16.40 1.26
C ILE A 29 4.40 15.48 1.93
N VAL A 30 3.13 15.77 1.76
CA VAL A 30 2.02 14.89 2.17
C VAL A 30 1.08 14.72 1.00
N LEU A 31 0.84 13.48 0.62
CA LEU A 31 -0.04 13.08 -0.48
C LEU A 31 -1.31 12.48 0.11
N THR A 32 -2.45 12.80 -0.49
CA THR A 32 -3.73 12.16 -0.15
C THR A 32 -4.36 11.60 -1.41
N MET A 33 -4.78 10.34 -1.36
CA MET A 33 -5.46 9.65 -2.44
C MET A 33 -6.73 9.01 -1.90
N LEU A 34 -7.76 8.89 -2.73
CA LEU A 34 -9.00 8.21 -2.39
C LEU A 34 -9.00 6.81 -3.01
N GLY A 35 -9.62 5.87 -2.31
CA GLY A 35 -9.75 4.50 -2.75
C GLY A 35 -10.87 3.78 -2.02
N ASN A 36 -11.04 2.50 -2.31
CA ASN A 36 -12.08 1.66 -1.71
C ASN A 36 -11.45 0.43 -1.06
N GLY A 37 -12.03 0.02 0.08
CA GLY A 37 -11.71 -1.25 0.70
C GLY A 37 -12.26 -2.41 -0.12
N THR A 38 -11.55 -3.53 -0.18
CA THR A 38 -11.96 -4.74 -0.95
C THR A 38 -12.69 -5.77 -0.10
N ALA A 39 -13.09 -5.45 1.13
CA ALA A 39 -13.83 -6.37 1.98
C ALA A 39 -15.17 -6.74 1.32
N THR A 40 -15.47 -8.05 1.26
CA THR A 40 -16.74 -8.53 0.70
C THR A 40 -17.91 -8.22 1.62
N SER A 41 -19.10 -8.04 1.04
CA SER A 41 -20.34 -7.77 1.79
C SER A 41 -20.65 -8.86 2.84
N GLU A 42 -20.27 -10.11 2.59
CA GLU A 42 -20.43 -11.22 3.56
C GLU A 42 -19.54 -11.04 4.79
N HIS A 43 -18.28 -10.67 4.62
CA HIS A 43 -17.37 -10.37 5.73
C HIS A 43 -17.76 -9.10 6.48
N LEU A 44 -18.27 -8.10 5.77
CA LEU A 44 -18.72 -6.85 6.39
C LEU A 44 -20.02 -7.03 7.18
N SER A 45 -20.97 -7.82 6.66
CA SER A 45 -22.26 -8.09 7.35
C SER A 45 -22.08 -8.88 8.65
N LEU A 46 -21.10 -9.79 8.71
CA LEU A 46 -20.75 -10.52 9.95
C LEU A 46 -20.33 -9.61 11.10
N TYR A 47 -19.80 -8.41 10.78
CA TYR A 47 -19.33 -7.42 11.75
C TYR A 47 -20.18 -6.14 11.78
N GLY A 48 -21.30 -6.09 11.03
CA GLY A 48 -22.14 -4.89 10.93
C GLY A 48 -21.45 -3.71 10.25
N LEU A 49 -20.47 -3.97 9.39
CA LEU A 49 -19.69 -2.95 8.68
C LEU A 49 -20.15 -2.86 7.23
N GLU A 50 -20.07 -1.67 6.65
CA GLU A 50 -20.29 -1.44 5.21
C GLU A 50 -18.94 -1.28 4.48
N ALA A 51 -18.93 -1.55 3.17
CA ALA A 51 -17.79 -1.22 2.32
C ALA A 51 -17.54 0.28 2.37
N THR A 52 -16.43 0.70 2.98
CA THR A 52 -16.16 2.11 3.22
C THR A 52 -15.16 2.65 2.22
N GLU A 53 -15.41 3.90 1.79
CA GLU A 53 -14.39 4.68 1.09
C GLU A 53 -13.16 4.85 1.98
N LYS A 54 -11.99 4.63 1.41
CA LYS A 54 -10.70 4.77 2.09
C LYS A 54 -9.97 6.01 1.59
N ALA A 55 -9.21 6.60 2.49
CA ALA A 55 -8.20 7.59 2.16
C ALA A 55 -6.82 7.00 2.45
N LEU A 56 -5.91 7.21 1.51
CA LEU A 56 -4.51 6.88 1.63
C LEU A 56 -3.74 8.18 1.82
N VAL A 57 -3.09 8.32 2.97
CA VAL A 57 -2.23 9.47 3.31
C VAL A 57 -0.79 8.99 3.32
N ALA A 58 0.06 9.61 2.51
CA ALA A 58 1.43 9.17 2.32
C ALA A 58 2.44 10.32 2.39
N SER A 59 3.64 10.02 2.85
CA SER A 59 4.77 10.95 2.90
C SER A 59 6.10 10.21 2.88
N VAL A 60 7.19 10.96 2.75
CA VAL A 60 8.54 10.45 2.98
C VAL A 60 9.00 10.90 4.36
N ALA A 61 9.45 9.94 5.16
CA ALA A 61 10.02 10.19 6.48
C ALA A 61 11.42 9.57 6.58
N CYS A 62 12.28 10.15 7.42
CA CYS A 62 13.66 9.73 7.56
C CYS A 62 13.97 9.30 8.99
N GLY A 63 14.68 8.19 9.16
CA GLY A 63 15.21 7.74 10.44
C GLY A 63 14.15 7.62 11.55
N ASP A 64 14.34 8.36 12.64
CA ASP A 64 13.45 8.32 13.80
C ASP A 64 12.07 8.92 13.52
N MET A 65 11.94 9.74 12.48
CA MET A 65 10.67 10.37 12.12
C MET A 65 9.60 9.32 11.77
N THR A 66 9.98 8.25 11.06
CA THR A 66 9.07 7.12 10.76
C THR A 66 8.49 6.55 12.05
N ARG A 67 9.35 6.29 13.06
CA ARG A 67 8.91 5.75 14.36
C ARG A 67 8.02 6.73 15.14
N GLN A 68 8.39 8.01 15.12
CA GLN A 68 7.61 9.07 15.79
C GLN A 68 6.23 9.23 15.15
N LEU A 69 6.16 9.19 13.83
CA LEU A 69 4.91 9.29 13.06
C LEU A 69 3.97 8.13 13.40
N ILE A 70 4.47 6.88 13.34
CA ILE A 70 3.69 5.68 13.70
C ILE A 70 3.22 5.77 15.17
N LYS A 71 4.10 6.19 16.09
CA LYS A 71 3.76 6.35 17.50
C LYS A 71 2.66 7.41 17.72
N SER A 72 2.70 8.50 16.95
CA SER A 72 1.68 9.54 17.01
C SER A 72 0.34 9.04 16.46
N ALA A 73 0.34 8.31 15.36
CA ALA A 73 -0.86 7.69 14.81
C ALA A 73 -1.48 6.67 15.79
N LYS A 74 -0.66 5.85 16.45
CA LYS A 74 -1.14 4.94 17.51
C LYS A 74 -1.79 5.69 18.67
N ARG A 75 -1.18 6.76 19.15
CA ARG A 75 -1.67 7.52 20.31
C ARG A 75 -2.90 8.37 20.02
N ARG A 76 -2.97 9.01 18.87
CA ARG A 76 -4.04 9.96 18.53
C ARG A 76 -5.21 9.29 17.82
N LEU A 77 -4.93 8.29 16.98
CA LEU A 77 -5.93 7.66 16.11
C LEU A 77 -6.15 6.18 16.44
N PHE A 78 -5.40 5.64 17.41
CA PHE A 78 -5.50 4.22 17.74
C PHE A 78 -5.38 3.32 16.53
N ILE A 79 -4.42 3.63 15.63
CA ILE A 79 -4.26 2.94 14.35
C ILE A 79 -3.87 1.46 14.50
N ASP A 80 -3.38 1.06 15.67
CA ASP A 80 -3.07 -0.32 16.05
C ASP A 80 -4.31 -1.14 16.45
N ILE A 81 -5.46 -0.51 16.63
CA ILE A 81 -6.72 -1.22 16.86
C ILE A 81 -7.30 -1.64 15.51
N PRO A 82 -7.58 -2.94 15.30
CA PRO A 82 -8.19 -3.43 14.06
C PRO A 82 -9.49 -2.68 13.72
N GLY A 83 -9.63 -2.28 12.46
CA GLY A 83 -10.75 -1.47 11.99
C GLY A 83 -10.48 0.04 11.93
N ASN A 84 -9.48 0.54 12.65
CA ASN A 84 -9.13 1.97 12.63
C ASN A 84 -8.24 2.38 11.45
N GLY A 85 -7.77 1.42 10.66
CA GLY A 85 -6.90 1.62 9.53
C GLY A 85 -5.61 0.80 9.61
N ILE A 86 -4.72 1.03 8.70
CA ILE A 86 -3.38 0.43 8.67
C ILE A 86 -2.36 1.51 8.35
N MET A 87 -1.18 1.42 8.95
CA MET A 87 -0.04 2.27 8.64
C MET A 87 1.19 1.42 8.42
N LEU A 88 1.92 1.69 7.37
CA LEU A 88 3.10 0.93 6.96
C LEU A 88 4.21 1.85 6.48
N ALA A 89 5.44 1.40 6.59
CA ALA A 89 6.63 2.07 6.10
C ALA A 89 7.35 1.17 5.10
N VAL A 90 7.61 1.71 3.91
CA VAL A 90 8.26 1.03 2.79
C VAL A 90 9.64 1.68 2.57
N PRO A 91 10.76 0.95 2.71
CA PRO A 91 12.08 1.52 2.54
C PRO A 91 12.30 2.05 1.13
N ILE A 92 12.78 3.28 1.01
CA ILE A 92 13.16 3.89 -0.26
C ILE A 92 14.59 3.48 -0.58
N LYS A 93 14.79 2.80 -1.71
CA LYS A 93 16.09 2.30 -2.14
C LYS A 93 16.96 3.37 -2.81
N SER A 94 16.33 4.31 -3.54
CA SER A 94 17.05 5.36 -4.26
C SER A 94 16.19 6.60 -4.47
N VAL A 95 16.84 7.76 -4.53
CA VAL A 95 16.22 9.06 -4.80
C VAL A 95 16.87 9.70 -6.00
N GLY A 96 16.07 10.25 -6.91
CA GLY A 96 16.54 10.92 -8.12
C GLY A 96 17.08 12.33 -7.85
N GLY A 97 18.41 12.47 -7.82
CA GLY A 97 19.10 13.76 -7.74
C GLY A 97 19.31 14.33 -6.34
N GLY A 98 20.44 15.00 -6.15
CA GLY A 98 20.85 15.54 -4.85
C GLY A 98 19.94 16.63 -4.28
N ARG A 99 19.31 17.44 -5.14
CA ARG A 99 18.34 18.47 -4.69
C ARG A 99 17.07 17.84 -4.12
N THR A 100 16.58 16.78 -4.73
CA THR A 100 15.43 16.02 -4.22
C THR A 100 15.77 15.36 -2.89
N LEU A 101 16.96 14.75 -2.79
CA LEU A 101 17.43 14.18 -1.54
C LEU A 101 17.50 15.21 -0.42
N ALA A 102 18.14 16.36 -0.67
CA ALA A 102 18.22 17.45 0.30
C ALA A 102 16.85 17.94 0.76
N PHE A 103 15.90 18.10 -0.16
CA PHE A 103 14.53 18.47 0.17
C PHE A 103 13.84 17.43 1.07
N LEU A 104 13.95 16.14 0.74
CA LEU A 104 13.32 15.06 1.49
C LEU A 104 13.94 14.82 2.86
N THR A 105 15.24 15.12 3.02
CA THR A 105 15.98 14.92 4.29
C THR A 105 16.07 16.18 5.15
N GLY A 106 15.51 17.31 4.71
CA GLY A 106 15.65 18.59 5.39
C GLY A 106 17.12 19.05 5.47
N ASN A 107 17.92 18.78 4.42
CA ASN A 107 19.37 19.01 4.36
C ASN A 107 20.21 18.19 5.35
N SER A 108 19.64 17.19 6.01
CA SER A 108 20.40 16.25 6.84
C SER A 108 21.12 15.25 5.94
N ALA A 109 22.42 15.05 6.12
CA ALA A 109 23.15 14.04 5.37
C ALA A 109 22.67 12.65 5.79
N PRO A 110 22.32 11.75 4.84
CA PRO A 110 22.03 10.36 5.19
C PRO A 110 23.30 9.70 5.69
N ASP A 111 23.26 9.23 6.92
CA ASP A 111 24.38 8.55 7.56
C ASP A 111 24.37 7.07 7.19
N GLY A 112 25.46 6.58 6.61
CA GLY A 112 25.94 5.22 6.57
C GLY A 112 25.02 4.10 6.03
N ALA A 113 25.45 2.88 6.21
CA ALA A 113 24.96 1.64 5.65
C ALA A 113 23.45 1.41 5.79
N VAL A 114 22.82 0.91 4.71
CA VAL A 114 21.47 0.34 4.76
C VAL A 114 21.52 -0.91 5.64
N PRO A 115 20.81 -0.95 6.79
CA PRO A 115 20.79 -2.16 7.60
C PRO A 115 20.22 -3.35 6.82
N GLU A 116 20.72 -4.55 7.08
CA GLU A 116 20.01 -5.77 6.68
C GLU A 116 18.69 -5.82 7.44
N LEU A 117 17.61 -5.54 6.73
CA LEU A 117 16.27 -5.57 7.29
C LEU A 117 15.65 -6.94 7.00
N SER A 118 15.37 -7.70 8.04
CA SER A 118 14.48 -8.85 7.95
C SER A 118 13.05 -8.33 7.87
N PHE A 119 12.38 -8.57 6.76
CA PHE A 119 11.03 -8.12 6.52
C PHE A 119 10.06 -9.26 6.80
N GLU A 120 9.21 -9.08 7.80
CA GLU A 120 8.14 -10.02 8.12
C GLU A 120 6.94 -9.86 7.17
N HIS A 121 6.74 -8.64 6.65
CA HIS A 121 5.61 -8.29 5.80
C HIS A 121 6.07 -7.70 4.47
N GLU A 122 5.24 -7.89 3.46
CA GLU A 122 5.42 -7.40 2.10
C GLU A 122 4.18 -6.64 1.63
N LEU A 123 4.41 -5.60 0.85
CA LEU A 123 3.39 -4.84 0.14
C LEU A 123 3.32 -5.36 -1.30
N ILE A 124 2.25 -6.06 -1.63
CA ILE A 124 1.99 -6.48 -3.00
C ILE A 124 1.18 -5.39 -3.70
N MET A 125 1.71 -4.90 -4.82
CA MET A 125 1.09 -3.91 -5.68
C MET A 125 0.61 -4.63 -6.95
N VAL A 126 -0.67 -4.48 -7.30
CA VAL A 126 -1.24 -5.11 -8.50
C VAL A 126 -1.91 -4.04 -9.37
N ILE A 127 -1.38 -3.84 -10.57
CA ILE A 127 -1.97 -2.95 -11.58
C ILE A 127 -2.88 -3.80 -12.46
N ILE A 128 -4.14 -3.39 -12.60
CA ILE A 128 -5.16 -4.11 -13.37
C ILE A 128 -5.96 -3.18 -14.28
N ASN A 129 -6.67 -3.75 -15.23
CA ASN A 129 -7.70 -3.05 -15.98
C ASN A 129 -8.89 -2.76 -15.05
N GLU A 130 -9.50 -1.58 -15.20
CA GLU A 130 -10.67 -1.18 -14.40
C GLU A 130 -11.80 -2.23 -14.47
N GLY A 131 -12.49 -2.42 -13.33
CA GLY A 131 -13.62 -3.34 -13.21
C GLY A 131 -13.26 -4.81 -12.97
N HIS A 132 -11.98 -5.14 -12.75
CA HIS A 132 -11.53 -6.52 -12.51
C HIS A 132 -11.04 -6.77 -11.08
N THR A 133 -11.30 -5.84 -10.16
CA THR A 133 -10.86 -5.94 -8.76
C THR A 133 -11.34 -7.22 -8.09
N ASP A 134 -12.63 -7.58 -8.22
CA ASP A 134 -13.20 -8.75 -7.55
C ASP A 134 -12.52 -10.05 -8.01
N THR A 135 -12.32 -10.20 -9.33
CA THR A 135 -11.65 -11.37 -9.91
C THR A 135 -10.24 -11.53 -9.37
N VAL A 136 -9.48 -10.43 -9.29
CA VAL A 136 -8.10 -10.44 -8.77
C VAL A 136 -8.07 -10.69 -7.27
N MET A 137 -8.99 -10.09 -6.51
CA MET A 137 -9.06 -10.29 -5.07
C MET A 137 -9.52 -11.70 -4.70
N ASP A 138 -10.40 -12.33 -5.48
CA ASP A 138 -10.80 -13.73 -5.27
C ASP A 138 -9.59 -14.67 -5.48
N ALA A 139 -8.81 -14.45 -6.54
CA ALA A 139 -7.55 -15.18 -6.75
C ALA A 139 -6.56 -14.95 -5.59
N ALA A 140 -6.41 -13.72 -5.12
CA ALA A 140 -5.52 -13.39 -4.01
C ALA A 140 -5.98 -14.04 -2.69
N ARG A 141 -7.29 -13.99 -2.38
CA ARG A 141 -7.87 -14.59 -1.16
C ARG A 141 -7.73 -16.10 -1.15
N SER A 142 -7.92 -16.77 -2.29
CA SER A 142 -7.71 -18.22 -2.40
C SER A 142 -6.31 -18.67 -2.02
N ALA A 143 -5.34 -17.75 -2.06
CA ALA A 143 -3.94 -17.97 -1.70
C ALA A 143 -3.54 -17.33 -0.35
N GLY A 144 -4.50 -16.87 0.46
CA GLY A 144 -4.28 -16.38 1.82
C GLY A 144 -4.27 -14.86 2.00
N ALA A 145 -4.56 -14.05 0.98
CA ALA A 145 -4.67 -12.61 1.17
C ALA A 145 -5.88 -12.25 2.05
N ALA A 146 -5.66 -11.52 3.14
CA ALA A 146 -6.71 -11.09 4.06
C ALA A 146 -7.63 -10.02 3.46
N GLY A 147 -7.11 -9.18 2.54
CA GLY A 147 -7.84 -8.09 1.90
C GLY A 147 -6.90 -7.13 1.18
N GLY A 148 -7.44 -6.06 0.64
CA GLY A 148 -6.67 -5.04 -0.06
C GLY A 148 -7.39 -3.69 -0.10
N THR A 149 -6.71 -2.70 -0.66
CA THR A 149 -7.26 -1.38 -0.96
C THR A 149 -7.08 -1.08 -2.42
N VAL A 150 -8.12 -0.62 -3.09
CA VAL A 150 -8.11 -0.27 -4.50
C VAL A 150 -8.02 1.23 -4.67
N LEU A 151 -7.11 1.68 -5.51
CA LEU A 151 -6.97 3.06 -5.93
C LEU A 151 -7.26 3.15 -7.43
N HIS A 152 -8.07 4.14 -7.83
CA HIS A 152 -8.26 4.42 -9.25
C HIS A 152 -7.06 5.19 -9.80
N ALA A 153 -6.60 4.79 -10.97
CA ALA A 153 -5.41 5.33 -11.62
C ALA A 153 -5.60 5.49 -13.14
N LYS A 154 -4.77 6.30 -13.75
CA LYS A 154 -4.70 6.42 -15.21
C LYS A 154 -3.37 5.90 -15.73
N GLY A 155 -3.44 5.01 -16.71
CA GLY A 155 -2.25 4.55 -17.43
C GLY A 155 -1.84 5.57 -18.50
N THR A 156 -0.56 5.94 -18.52
CA THR A 156 -0.04 6.93 -19.50
C THR A 156 0.88 6.36 -20.57
N GLY A 157 1.17 5.05 -20.53
CA GLY A 157 2.18 4.38 -21.37
C GLY A 157 1.65 3.44 -22.47
N ALA A 158 0.43 3.66 -22.92
CA ALA A 158 -0.38 2.70 -23.69
C ALA A 158 0.29 2.01 -24.90
N LYS A 159 0.84 2.78 -25.83
CA LYS A 159 1.20 2.23 -27.17
C LYS A 159 2.40 1.28 -27.21
N GLN A 160 3.33 1.39 -26.28
CA GLN A 160 4.57 0.61 -26.29
C GLN A 160 4.43 -0.70 -25.49
N ALA A 161 3.65 -0.70 -24.41
CA ALA A 161 3.38 -1.89 -23.62
C ALA A 161 2.37 -2.83 -24.30
N GLU A 162 1.43 -2.28 -25.07
CA GLU A 162 0.48 -3.05 -25.89
C GLU A 162 1.19 -3.98 -26.90
N ARG A 163 2.28 -3.47 -27.50
CA ARG A 163 3.12 -4.26 -28.42
C ARG A 163 4.00 -5.31 -27.74
N PHE A 164 4.37 -5.10 -26.46
CA PHE A 164 5.34 -5.95 -25.77
C PHE A 164 4.68 -7.05 -24.92
N LEU A 165 3.51 -6.77 -24.34
CA LEU A 165 2.83 -7.66 -23.40
C LEU A 165 1.51 -8.23 -23.96
N GLY A 166 1.06 -7.80 -25.13
CA GLY A 166 -0.25 -8.19 -25.68
C GLY A 166 -1.44 -7.74 -24.82
N VAL A 167 -1.21 -6.79 -23.93
CA VAL A 167 -2.22 -6.27 -23.00
C VAL A 167 -2.74 -4.96 -23.56
N SER A 168 -4.04 -4.88 -23.83
CA SER A 168 -4.70 -3.59 -24.09
C SER A 168 -4.58 -2.73 -22.83
N ILE A 169 -3.86 -1.61 -22.94
CA ILE A 169 -3.78 -0.65 -21.83
C ILE A 169 -4.98 0.27 -21.97
N ALA A 170 -6.08 -0.07 -21.31
CA ALA A 170 -7.16 0.88 -21.08
C ALA A 170 -6.60 2.14 -20.40
N GLU A 171 -7.15 3.30 -20.71
CA GLU A 171 -6.74 4.57 -20.08
C GLU A 171 -7.03 4.54 -18.56
N GLU A 172 -8.06 3.82 -18.15
CA GLU A 172 -8.44 3.65 -16.74
C GLU A 172 -7.84 2.35 -16.20
N LYS A 173 -7.21 2.47 -15.04
CA LYS A 173 -6.55 1.37 -14.31
C LYS A 173 -6.97 1.38 -12.85
N GLU A 174 -6.86 0.24 -12.22
CA GLU A 174 -6.93 0.12 -10.77
C GLU A 174 -5.59 -0.37 -10.24
N LEU A 175 -5.19 0.16 -9.09
CA LEU A 175 -4.03 -0.27 -8.33
C LEU A 175 -4.51 -0.90 -7.04
N ILE A 176 -4.34 -2.21 -6.91
CA ILE A 176 -4.68 -2.93 -5.69
C ILE A 176 -3.42 -3.01 -4.82
N ILE A 177 -3.58 -2.65 -3.55
CA ILE A 177 -2.56 -2.69 -2.52
C ILE A 177 -2.94 -3.79 -1.53
N ILE A 178 -2.09 -4.83 -1.41
CA ILE A 178 -2.29 -5.96 -0.50
C ILE A 178 -1.09 -6.05 0.45
N VAL A 179 -1.36 -6.10 1.76
CA VAL A 179 -0.34 -6.38 2.77
C VAL A 179 -0.41 -7.86 3.12
N SER A 180 0.71 -8.56 3.05
CA SER A 180 0.80 -9.99 3.34
C SER A 180 2.03 -10.31 4.21
N LYS A 181 2.06 -11.48 4.83
CA LYS A 181 3.30 -12.03 5.37
C LYS A 181 4.26 -12.34 4.23
N ALA A 182 5.55 -12.20 4.46
CA ALA A 182 6.58 -12.51 3.46
C ALA A 182 6.52 -13.97 3.00
N SER A 183 6.11 -14.90 3.90
CA SER A 183 5.90 -16.31 3.61
C SER A 183 4.73 -16.59 2.64
N GLU A 184 3.71 -15.75 2.62
CA GLU A 184 2.49 -15.91 1.82
C GLU A 184 2.58 -15.23 0.44
N LYS A 185 3.45 -14.22 0.32
CA LYS A 185 3.63 -13.40 -0.88
C LYS A 185 3.72 -14.22 -2.17
N ALA A 186 4.57 -15.23 -2.21
CA ALA A 186 4.83 -16.01 -3.43
C ALA A 186 3.56 -16.75 -3.91
N ALA A 187 2.80 -17.33 -2.97
CA ALA A 187 1.54 -18.01 -3.29
C ALA A 187 0.49 -17.03 -3.82
N ILE A 188 0.33 -15.88 -3.17
CA ILE A 188 -0.62 -14.82 -3.58
C ILE A 188 -0.28 -14.30 -4.98
N MET A 189 0.97 -13.92 -5.21
CA MET A 189 1.40 -13.39 -6.52
C MET A 189 1.27 -14.44 -7.62
N LYS A 190 1.54 -15.72 -7.33
CA LYS A 190 1.36 -16.82 -8.27
C LYS A 190 -0.11 -16.99 -8.64
N ALA A 191 -1.01 -17.03 -7.66
CA ALA A 191 -2.45 -17.15 -7.90
C ALA A 191 -2.99 -16.00 -8.77
N ILE A 192 -2.57 -14.76 -8.51
CA ILE A 192 -2.92 -13.60 -9.33
C ILE A 192 -2.39 -13.76 -10.77
N ALA A 193 -1.12 -14.14 -10.92
CA ALA A 193 -0.49 -14.27 -12.24
C ALA A 193 -1.14 -15.37 -13.10
N GLU A 194 -1.48 -16.52 -12.50
CA GLU A 194 -2.08 -17.65 -13.21
C GLU A 194 -3.55 -17.40 -13.62
N ASN A 195 -4.33 -16.72 -12.77
CA ASN A 195 -5.76 -16.52 -13.02
C ASN A 195 -6.10 -15.18 -13.68
N CYS A 196 -5.27 -14.15 -13.46
CA CYS A 196 -5.58 -12.76 -13.82
C CYS A 196 -4.45 -12.06 -14.58
N GLY A 197 -3.35 -12.76 -14.87
CA GLY A 197 -2.14 -12.19 -15.46
C GLY A 197 -2.30 -11.64 -16.88
N PRO A 198 -1.19 -11.23 -17.50
CA PRO A 198 -1.18 -10.74 -18.89
C PRO A 198 -1.83 -11.76 -19.85
N GLY A 199 -2.69 -11.27 -20.76
CA GLY A 199 -3.47 -12.11 -21.67
C GLY A 199 -4.86 -12.49 -21.16
N THR A 200 -5.21 -12.18 -19.92
CA THR A 200 -6.57 -12.24 -19.39
C THR A 200 -7.25 -10.86 -19.46
N PRO A 201 -8.58 -10.78 -19.32
CA PRO A 201 -9.28 -9.48 -19.26
C PRO A 201 -8.77 -8.55 -18.15
N SER A 202 -8.36 -9.09 -17.01
CA SER A 202 -7.78 -8.32 -15.90
C SER A 202 -6.42 -7.72 -16.22
N GLY A 203 -5.60 -8.41 -17.02
CA GLY A 203 -4.26 -7.96 -17.43
C GLY A 203 -3.36 -7.63 -16.25
N ALA A 204 -3.46 -8.38 -15.14
CA ALA A 204 -2.80 -8.07 -13.87
C ALA A 204 -1.28 -8.11 -13.97
N ILE A 205 -0.63 -7.04 -13.51
CA ILE A 205 0.82 -6.93 -13.34
C ILE A 205 1.08 -6.74 -11.85
N SER A 206 1.76 -7.69 -11.21
CA SER A 206 2.05 -7.63 -9.78
C SER A 206 3.55 -7.52 -9.49
N PHE A 207 3.89 -6.80 -8.42
CA PHE A 207 5.23 -6.72 -7.85
C PHE A 207 5.12 -6.50 -6.34
N SER A 208 6.19 -6.80 -5.60
CA SER A 208 6.20 -6.59 -4.16
C SER A 208 7.31 -5.65 -3.70
N LEU A 209 7.05 -5.00 -2.58
CA LEU A 209 7.95 -4.11 -1.88
C LEU A 209 8.05 -4.57 -0.41
N PRO A 210 9.24 -4.57 0.20
CA PRO A 210 9.37 -4.92 1.61
C PRO A 210 8.74 -3.86 2.51
N ILE A 211 8.18 -4.28 3.65
CA ILE A 211 7.63 -3.38 4.68
C ILE A 211 8.58 -3.40 5.88
N SER A 212 9.12 -2.25 6.24
CA SER A 212 10.02 -2.10 7.41
C SER A 212 9.27 -1.95 8.74
N ALA A 213 8.04 -1.47 8.72
CA ALA A 213 7.17 -1.37 9.88
C ALA A 213 5.70 -1.37 9.46
N VAL A 214 4.85 -2.01 10.27
CA VAL A 214 3.40 -2.07 10.07
C VAL A 214 2.67 -1.83 11.40
N ALA A 215 1.50 -1.22 11.35
CA ALA A 215 0.57 -1.08 12.47
C ALA A 215 -0.86 -1.23 11.97
N GLY A 216 -1.74 -1.82 12.77
CA GLY A 216 -3.16 -2.02 12.43
C GLY A 216 -3.45 -3.23 11.54
N LEU A 217 -2.44 -4.06 11.24
CA LEU A 217 -2.67 -5.30 10.54
C LEU A 217 -3.40 -6.29 11.45
N ARG A 218 -4.52 -6.83 10.96
CA ARG A 218 -5.27 -7.85 11.69
C ARG A 218 -4.55 -9.18 11.53
N VAL A 219 -3.99 -9.71 12.59
CA VAL A 219 -3.55 -11.11 12.65
C VAL A 219 -4.78 -11.92 13.06
N LEU A 220 -5.31 -12.74 12.17
CA LEU A 220 -6.20 -13.83 12.57
C LEU A 220 -5.26 -14.89 13.17
N GLU A 221 -5.24 -14.99 14.48
CA GLU A 221 -4.68 -16.17 15.13
C GLU A 221 -5.65 -17.31 14.83
N ASP A 222 -5.19 -18.31 14.09
CA ASP A 222 -5.90 -19.57 13.95
C ASP A 222 -5.87 -20.24 15.33
N ASP A 223 -7.03 -20.38 15.98
CA ASP A 223 -7.25 -21.19 17.19
C ASP A 223 -7.15 -22.68 16.86
#